data_05ebd9b56bbb9f021fcd934a6ee3340f
#
_entry.id   05ebd9b56bbb9f021fcd934a6ee3340f
#
_cell.length_a   1.000
_cell.length_b   1.000
_cell.length_c   1.000
_cell.angle_alpha   90.00
_cell.angle_beta   90.00
_cell.angle_gamma   90.00
#
_symmetry.space_group_name_H-M   'P 1'
#
loop_
_entity.id
_entity.type
_entity.pdbx_description
1 polymer ?
#
loop_
_entity_poly.entity_id
_entity_poly.type
_entity_poly.pdbx_seq_one_letter_code
_entity_poly.pdbx_strand_id
1 'polypeptide(L)'
;ILEFYGKNLGLAFQIADDALDYNSEEKMFGKKIGKDFYEGKTTLPIIILFQRSNFNERQELLEIFKKDKRNKDDFDKALKLIKKYSVIKETFKRAEYFVNVSRDAISVFNDTEEKRILQNLTNFSLNRKF
;
A
#
# COMPACT_ATOMS: atom_id res chain seq x y z
N ILE A 1 -18.13 -1.50 -17.02
CA ILE A 1 -16.69 -1.36 -17.28
C ILE A 1 -16.10 -0.15 -16.55
N LEU A 2 -16.74 1.01 -16.63
CA LEU A 2 -16.25 2.20 -15.93
C LEU A 2 -16.27 2.03 -14.42
N GLU A 3 -17.30 1.38 -13.89
CA GLU A 3 -17.37 1.07 -12.47
C GLU A 3 -16.20 0.15 -12.05
N PHE A 4 -15.93 -0.86 -12.85
CA PHE A 4 -14.82 -1.78 -12.62
C PHE A 4 -13.48 -1.05 -12.64
N TYR A 5 -13.30 -0.18 -13.64
CA TYR A 5 -12.10 0.65 -13.75
C TYR A 5 -11.89 1.51 -12.50
N GLY A 6 -12.92 2.24 -12.10
CA GLY A 6 -12.84 3.14 -10.94
C GLY A 6 -12.59 2.40 -9.63
N LYS A 7 -13.24 1.26 -9.45
CA LYS A 7 -13.09 0.43 -8.27
C LYS A 7 -11.65 -0.07 -8.12
N ASN A 8 -11.07 -0.57 -9.20
CA ASN A 8 -9.71 -1.10 -9.17
C ASN A 8 -8.66 0.00 -9.02
N LEU A 9 -8.88 1.15 -9.66
CA LEU A 9 -7.97 2.27 -9.51
C LEU A 9 -8.01 2.83 -8.08
N GLY A 10 -9.21 2.93 -7.51
CA GLY A 10 -9.38 3.34 -6.12
C GLY A 10 -8.71 2.39 -5.14
N LEU A 11 -8.80 1.09 -5.40
CA LEU A 11 -8.14 0.08 -4.60
C LEU A 11 -6.61 0.23 -4.67
N ALA A 12 -6.09 0.50 -5.87
CA ALA A 12 -4.66 0.73 -6.05
C ALA A 12 -4.19 1.95 -5.25
N PHE A 13 -4.94 3.04 -5.28
CA PHE A 13 -4.61 4.23 -4.51
C PHE A 13 -4.61 3.95 -3.02
N GLN A 14 -5.58 3.19 -2.53
CA GLN A 14 -5.66 2.85 -1.12
C GLN A 14 -4.47 2.00 -0.69
N ILE A 15 -4.10 1.01 -1.50
CA ILE A 15 -2.96 0.15 -1.21
C ILE A 15 -1.67 0.96 -1.17
N ALA A 16 -1.47 1.85 -2.14
CA ALA A 16 -0.29 2.71 -2.18
C ALA A 16 -0.24 3.64 -0.97
N ASP A 17 -1.37 4.18 -0.57
CA ASP A 17 -1.48 5.05 0.59
C ASP A 17 -1.10 4.30 1.87
N ASP A 18 -1.57 3.08 2.02
CA ASP A 18 -1.23 2.23 3.15
C ASP A 18 0.28 1.93 3.21
N ALA A 19 0.90 1.73 2.05
CA ALA A 19 2.33 1.51 1.97
C ALA A 19 3.13 2.76 2.35
N LEU A 20 2.68 3.93 1.89
CA LEU A 20 3.34 5.21 2.19
C LEU A 20 3.35 5.52 3.68
N ASP A 21 2.38 5.03 4.42
CA ASP A 21 2.34 5.22 5.87
C ASP A 21 3.55 4.60 6.58
N TYR A 22 4.22 3.65 5.94
CA TYR A 22 5.42 3.00 6.48
C TYR A 22 6.70 3.43 5.76
N ASN A 23 6.62 4.36 4.81
CA ASN A 23 7.78 4.80 4.04
C ASN A 23 8.40 6.04 4.68
N SER A 24 9.57 5.87 5.28
CA SER A 24 10.25 6.94 6.00
C SER A 24 10.66 8.12 5.12
N GLU A 25 10.73 7.95 3.82
CA GLU A 25 11.10 9.00 2.88
C GLU A 25 10.01 10.05 2.69
N GLU A 26 8.77 9.73 3.07
CA GLU A 26 7.63 10.62 2.90
C GLU A 26 7.47 11.66 4.02
N LYS A 27 8.40 11.72 4.96
CA LYS A 27 8.41 12.72 6.04
C LYS A 27 8.36 14.15 5.52
N MET A 28 8.89 14.38 4.32
CA MET A 28 8.99 15.71 3.74
C MET A 28 7.64 16.39 3.50
N PHE A 29 6.53 15.65 3.52
CA PHE A 29 5.19 16.20 3.32
C PHE A 29 4.46 16.48 4.63
N GLY A 30 5.15 16.43 5.74
CA GLY A 30 4.55 16.74 7.04
C GLY A 30 3.62 15.68 7.60
N LYS A 31 3.46 14.56 6.91
CA LYS A 31 2.68 13.43 7.42
C LYS A 31 3.48 12.70 8.48
N LYS A 32 2.84 12.39 9.60
CA LYS A 32 3.43 11.49 10.57
C LYS A 32 3.44 10.09 9.99
N ILE A 33 4.61 9.46 10.00
CA ILE A 33 4.73 8.07 9.57
C ILE A 33 4.12 7.16 10.61
N GLY A 34 3.46 6.11 10.16
CA GLY A 34 2.99 5.06 11.05
C GLY A 34 1.66 5.33 11.72
N LYS A 35 0.88 6.28 11.21
CA LYS A 35 -0.44 6.56 11.76
C LYS A 35 -1.28 5.30 11.88
N ASP A 36 -1.34 4.49 10.81
CA ASP A 36 -2.11 3.25 10.82
C ASP A 36 -1.57 2.26 11.84
N PHE A 37 -0.24 2.20 11.97
CA PHE A 37 0.40 1.32 12.94
C PHE A 37 0.01 1.71 14.37
N TYR A 38 0.12 2.99 14.71
CA TYR A 38 -0.19 3.44 16.06
C TYR A 38 -1.67 3.27 16.40
N GLU A 39 -2.54 3.32 15.41
CA GLU A 39 -3.96 3.05 15.57
C GLU A 39 -4.29 1.56 15.60
N GLY A 40 -3.31 0.71 15.34
CA GLY A 40 -3.50 -0.74 15.33
C GLY A 40 -4.24 -1.27 14.11
N LYS A 41 -4.27 -0.51 13.03
CA LYS A 41 -4.94 -0.95 11.80
C LYS A 41 -4.17 -2.05 11.10
N THR A 42 -4.88 -3.05 10.65
CA THR A 42 -4.32 -4.15 9.87
C THR A 42 -4.51 -3.85 8.38
N THR A 43 -3.53 -3.19 7.81
CA THR A 43 -3.52 -2.84 6.37
C THR A 43 -2.67 -3.85 5.61
N LEU A 44 -2.66 -3.75 4.28
CA LEU A 44 -1.96 -4.74 3.45
C LEU A 44 -0.48 -4.91 3.80
N PRO A 45 0.30 -3.85 4.08
CA PRO A 45 1.69 -4.04 4.49
C PRO A 45 1.83 -4.96 5.71
N ILE A 46 0.95 -4.82 6.68
CA ILE A 46 0.99 -5.65 7.89
C ILE A 46 0.61 -7.09 7.57
N ILE A 47 -0.39 -7.29 6.72
CA ILE A 47 -0.79 -8.64 6.29
C ILE A 47 0.39 -9.34 5.61
N ILE A 48 1.06 -8.66 4.69
CA ILE A 48 2.24 -9.20 3.99
C ILE A 48 3.36 -9.50 4.99
N LEU A 49 3.56 -8.60 5.93
CA LEU A 49 4.58 -8.78 6.96
C LEU A 49 4.36 -10.06 7.75
N PHE A 50 3.13 -10.30 8.23
CA PHE A 50 2.80 -11.53 8.93
C PHE A 50 3.01 -12.76 8.06
N GLN A 51 2.65 -12.69 6.79
CA GLN A 51 2.82 -13.81 5.86
C GLN A 51 4.29 -14.20 5.68
N ARG A 52 5.17 -13.21 5.66
CA ARG A 52 6.61 -13.44 5.39
C ARG A 52 7.45 -13.68 6.64
N SER A 53 6.94 -13.30 7.79
CA SER A 53 7.67 -13.44 9.04
C SER A 53 7.74 -14.89 9.50
N ASN A 54 8.82 -15.24 10.21
CA ASN A 54 8.95 -16.55 10.81
C ASN A 54 8.12 -16.63 12.10
N PHE A 55 8.11 -17.80 12.74
CA PHE A 55 7.28 -18.02 13.92
C PHE A 55 7.58 -17.02 15.04
N ASN A 56 8.85 -16.84 15.37
CA ASN A 56 9.25 -15.94 16.46
C ASN A 56 8.88 -14.48 16.17
N GLU A 57 9.08 -14.07 14.92
CA GLU A 57 8.74 -12.72 14.49
C GLU A 57 7.23 -12.48 14.54
N ARG A 58 6.44 -13.48 14.14
CA ARG A 58 4.98 -13.39 14.24
C ARG A 58 4.52 -13.27 15.68
N GLN A 59 5.14 -13.99 16.59
CA GLN A 59 4.78 -13.89 18.01
C GLN A 59 5.06 -12.48 18.54
N GLU A 60 6.19 -11.92 18.18
CA GLU A 60 6.52 -10.54 18.55
C GLU A 60 5.54 -9.54 17.99
N LEU A 61 5.19 -9.69 16.71
CA LEU A 61 4.20 -8.82 16.05
C LEU A 61 2.82 -8.95 16.70
N LEU A 62 2.42 -10.16 17.05
CA LEU A 62 1.14 -10.38 17.74
C LEU A 62 1.11 -9.64 19.07
N GLU A 63 2.17 -9.70 19.85
CA GLU A 63 2.25 -8.98 21.11
C GLU A 63 2.15 -7.48 20.92
N ILE A 64 2.81 -6.96 19.87
CA ILE A 64 2.75 -5.53 19.54
C ILE A 64 1.33 -5.11 19.19
N PHE A 65 0.65 -5.88 18.34
CA PHE A 65 -0.69 -5.51 17.86
C PHE A 65 -1.80 -5.78 18.87
N LYS A 66 -1.53 -6.54 19.93
CA LYS A 66 -2.49 -6.74 21.02
C LYS A 66 -2.53 -5.56 21.98
N LYS A 67 -1.53 -4.71 21.98
CA LYS A 67 -1.48 -3.56 22.89
C LYS A 67 -2.59 -2.57 22.58
N ASP A 68 -3.10 -1.91 23.59
CA ASP A 68 -4.04 -0.80 23.42
C ASP A 68 -3.35 0.38 22.73
N LYS A 69 -2.10 0.63 23.12
CA LYS A 69 -1.29 1.69 22.51
C LYS A 69 0.09 1.13 22.16
N ARG A 70 0.54 1.44 20.96
CA ARG A 70 1.88 1.09 20.50
C ARG A 70 2.79 2.28 20.67
N ASN A 71 4.04 2.03 20.99
CA ASN A 71 5.04 3.07 21.17
C ASN A 71 6.05 3.08 20.02
N LYS A 72 6.98 4.01 20.09
CA LYS A 72 7.99 4.15 19.03
C LYS A 72 8.88 2.91 18.91
N ASP A 73 9.22 2.27 20.02
CA ASP A 73 10.01 1.04 19.97
C ASP A 73 9.27 -0.06 19.21
N ASP A 74 7.97 -0.16 19.41
CA ASP A 74 7.13 -1.11 18.66
C ASP A 74 7.18 -0.81 17.17
N PHE A 75 7.08 0.46 16.81
CA PHE A 75 7.14 0.90 15.42
C PHE A 75 8.50 0.59 14.80
N ASP A 76 9.59 0.87 15.52
CA ASP A 76 10.94 0.61 15.03
C ASP A 76 11.15 -0.89 14.78
N LYS A 77 10.63 -1.74 15.65
CA LYS A 77 10.69 -3.19 15.46
C LYS A 77 9.93 -3.64 14.22
N ALA A 78 8.73 -3.11 14.04
CA ALA A 78 7.93 -3.41 12.85
C ALA A 78 8.61 -2.92 11.57
N LEU A 79 9.17 -1.71 11.58
CA LEU A 79 9.90 -1.17 10.42
C LEU A 79 11.11 -2.02 10.05
N LYS A 80 11.81 -2.53 11.05
CA LYS A 80 12.97 -3.39 10.80
C LYS A 80 12.56 -4.64 10.04
N LEU A 81 11.45 -5.26 10.44
CA LEU A 81 10.93 -6.44 9.76
C LEU A 81 10.38 -6.09 8.38
N ILE A 82 9.71 -4.94 8.24
CA ILE A 82 9.21 -4.46 6.97
C ILE A 82 10.35 -4.31 5.96
N LYS A 83 11.48 -3.76 6.40
CA LYS A 83 12.67 -3.62 5.56
C LYS A 83 13.30 -4.98 5.25
N LYS A 84 13.38 -5.85 6.25
CA LYS A 84 13.97 -7.19 6.09
C LYS A 84 13.27 -7.97 4.97
N TYR A 85 11.96 -7.88 4.89
CA TYR A 85 11.17 -8.66 3.94
C TYR A 85 10.72 -7.88 2.70
N SER A 86 11.24 -6.68 2.52
CA SER A 86 10.89 -5.81 1.38
C SER A 86 9.38 -5.65 1.21
N VAL A 87 8.68 -5.47 2.33
CA VAL A 87 7.22 -5.44 2.36
C VAL A 87 6.65 -4.26 1.56
N ILE A 88 7.29 -3.09 1.65
CA ILE A 88 6.81 -1.90 0.95
C ILE A 88 6.86 -2.11 -0.57
N LYS A 89 7.97 -2.65 -1.06
CA LYS A 89 8.12 -2.96 -2.48
C LYS A 89 7.01 -3.92 -2.95
N GLU A 90 6.74 -4.95 -2.16
CA GLU A 90 5.69 -5.91 -2.50
C GLU A 90 4.31 -5.28 -2.47
N THR A 91 4.07 -4.40 -1.51
CA THR A 91 2.78 -3.69 -1.42
C THR A 91 2.55 -2.84 -2.66
N PHE A 92 3.58 -2.11 -3.11
CA PHE A 92 3.47 -1.30 -4.32
C PHE A 92 3.25 -2.16 -5.58
N LYS A 93 3.84 -3.35 -5.63
CA LYS A 93 3.57 -4.28 -6.73
C LYS A 93 2.10 -4.69 -6.77
N ARG A 94 1.49 -4.87 -5.61
CA ARG A 94 0.06 -5.18 -5.53
C ARG A 94 -0.78 -4.01 -6.01
N ALA A 95 -0.40 -2.78 -5.65
CA ALA A 95 -1.08 -1.57 -6.14
C ALA A 95 -0.96 -1.48 -7.67
N GLU A 96 0.23 -1.71 -8.20
CA GLU A 96 0.49 -1.69 -9.65
C GLU A 96 -0.36 -2.71 -10.40
N TYR A 97 -0.55 -3.89 -9.82
CA TYR A 97 -1.43 -4.90 -10.40
C TYR A 97 -2.84 -4.33 -10.63
N PHE A 98 -3.41 -3.64 -9.65
CA PHE A 98 -4.75 -3.08 -9.77
C PHE A 98 -4.81 -1.91 -10.75
N VAL A 99 -3.73 -1.13 -10.84
CA VAL A 99 -3.64 -0.08 -11.87
C VAL A 99 -3.70 -0.72 -13.26
N ASN A 100 -2.95 -1.80 -13.47
CA ASN A 100 -2.93 -2.49 -14.75
C ASN A 100 -4.28 -3.13 -15.08
N VAL A 101 -4.98 -3.68 -14.09
CA VAL A 101 -6.34 -4.21 -14.26
C VAL A 101 -7.27 -3.10 -14.72
N SER A 102 -7.16 -1.91 -14.11
CA SER A 102 -7.96 -0.75 -14.51
C SER A 102 -7.69 -0.33 -15.95
N ARG A 103 -6.42 -0.27 -16.32
CA ARG A 103 -6.00 0.10 -17.67
C ARG A 103 -6.55 -0.88 -18.70
N ASP A 104 -6.46 -2.17 -18.41
CA ASP A 104 -6.93 -3.20 -19.33
C ASP A 104 -8.45 -3.13 -19.50
N ALA A 105 -9.16 -2.79 -18.44
CA ALA A 105 -10.62 -2.71 -18.47
C ALA A 105 -11.13 -1.70 -19.50
N ILE A 106 -10.44 -0.56 -19.65
CA ILE A 106 -10.85 0.48 -20.58
C ILE A 106 -10.30 0.31 -21.98
N SER A 107 -9.43 -0.68 -22.18
CA SER A 107 -8.83 -0.92 -23.50
C SER A 107 -9.86 -1.32 -24.55
N VAL A 108 -11.04 -1.82 -24.13
CA VAL A 108 -12.11 -2.24 -25.03
C VAL A 108 -12.86 -1.07 -25.64
N PHE A 109 -12.73 0.12 -25.10
CA PHE A 109 -13.41 1.32 -25.63
C PHE A 109 -12.72 1.81 -26.90
N ASN A 110 -13.51 2.46 -27.77
CA ASN A 110 -12.97 3.14 -28.94
C ASN A 110 -12.01 4.25 -28.51
N ASP A 111 -11.07 4.58 -29.40
CA ASP A 111 -10.13 5.65 -29.14
C ASP A 111 -10.84 6.98 -29.16
N THR A 112 -11.09 7.53 -27.99
CA THR A 112 -11.72 8.81 -27.77
C THR A 112 -10.90 9.65 -26.83
N GLU A 113 -11.23 10.92 -26.71
CA GLU A 113 -10.56 11.79 -25.76
C GLU A 113 -10.80 11.33 -24.34
N GLU A 114 -12.01 10.88 -24.05
CA GLU A 114 -12.37 10.36 -22.72
C GLU A 114 -11.54 9.15 -22.34
N LYS A 115 -11.36 8.22 -23.28
CA LYS A 115 -10.50 7.05 -23.05
C LYS A 115 -9.06 7.48 -22.75
N ARG A 116 -8.57 8.46 -23.50
CA ARG A 116 -7.21 8.97 -23.30
C ARG A 116 -7.04 9.57 -21.92
N ILE A 117 -8.04 10.31 -21.44
CA ILE A 117 -8.01 10.88 -20.08
C ILE A 117 -7.94 9.77 -19.04
N LEU A 118 -8.75 8.72 -19.19
CA LEU A 118 -8.75 7.59 -18.26
C LEU A 118 -7.42 6.84 -18.27
N GLN A 119 -6.81 6.66 -19.45
CA GLN A 119 -5.50 6.05 -19.57
C GLN A 119 -4.42 6.90 -18.89
N ASN A 120 -4.51 8.21 -19.03
CA ASN A 120 -3.56 9.13 -18.40
C ASN A 120 -3.63 9.06 -16.88
N LEU A 121 -4.81 8.85 -16.32
CA LEU A 121 -4.96 8.65 -14.88
C LEU A 121 -4.22 7.40 -14.40
N THR A 122 -4.29 6.31 -15.15
CA THR A 122 -3.55 5.09 -14.79
C THR A 122 -2.04 5.30 -14.90
N ASN A 123 -1.60 6.01 -15.94
CA ASN A 123 -0.17 6.34 -16.11
C ASN A 123 0.33 7.22 -14.98
N PHE A 124 -0.45 8.20 -14.57
CA PHE A 124 -0.12 9.05 -13.43
C PHE A 124 0.04 8.22 -12.17
N SER A 125 -0.85 7.26 -11.95
CA SER A 125 -0.78 6.38 -10.78
C SER A 125 0.50 5.55 -10.77
N LEU A 126 0.91 5.01 -11.91
CA LEU A 126 2.15 4.23 -12.04
C LEU A 126 3.39 5.08 -11.78
N ASN A 127 3.37 6.35 -12.20
CA ASN A 127 4.51 7.25 -12.09
C ASN A 127 4.55 7.99 -10.75
N ARG A 128 3.61 7.72 -9.87
CA ARG A 128 3.44 8.44 -8.62
C ARG A 128 4.47 8.08 -7.56
N LYS A 129 5.50 7.39 -7.92
CA LYS A 129 6.54 6.98 -6.99
C LYS A 129 6.09 5.99 -5.96
N PHE A 130 5.73 4.94 -6.46
CA PHE A 130 5.63 3.80 -5.59
C PHE A 130 6.99 3.43 -5.05
#